data_52dc1b908877c7aae6b3a6ebaad20096
#
_entry.id   52dc1b908877c7aae6b3a6ebaad20096
#
_cell.length_a   1.000
_cell.length_b   1.000
_cell.length_c   1.000
_cell.angle_alpha   90.00
_cell.angle_beta   90.00
_cell.angle_gamma   90.00
#
_symmetry.space_group_name_H-M   'P 1'
#
loop_
_entity.id
_entity.type
_entity.pdbx_description
1 polymer ?
#
loop_
_entity_poly.entity_id
_entity_poly.type
_entity_poly.pdbx_seq_one_letter_code
_entity_poly.pdbx_strand_id
1 'polypeptide(L)'
;MADALTVPVPAEAEEKKLQRQMIGFNFFKALPEWRRLPAAERALYKSQFAEVIKRWNKPGEMLNLSYSTVGLRGDVDMVLWRICYSVDDLNQMMSELMATSLGGYLTQPYSYLSMTKRSQYLIGHEHEGQADSRGFLRPGSQKYIFIYPFWNTRAWYLLPIEERQRLMDEHIRVGHLYPRVKLNTTYSFGIDDQEFVVAFESNFPEDFVDLVQQLRETEASAYTLKDTPIFTCIRMTPEEMLNKLG
;
A
#
# COMPACT_ATOMS: atom_id res chain seq x y z
N MET A 1 16.35 11.33 15.42
CA MET A 1 16.00 11.95 14.12
C MET A 1 14.99 11.06 13.42
N ALA A 2 13.73 11.16 13.79
CA ALA A 2 12.66 10.23 13.34
C ALA A 2 11.36 10.97 13.02
N ASP A 3 11.43 12.20 12.45
CA ASP A 3 10.22 13.04 12.30
C ASP A 3 9.88 13.45 10.86
N ALA A 4 10.47 12.80 9.86
CA ALA A 4 10.30 13.25 8.46
C ALA A 4 9.32 12.39 7.63
N LEU A 5 8.57 11.45 8.23
CA LEU A 5 7.75 10.47 7.49
C LEU A 5 6.24 10.59 7.71
N THR A 6 5.79 11.57 8.46
CA THR A 6 4.37 11.90 8.50
C THR A 6 4.10 13.03 7.52
N VAL A 7 3.21 12.84 6.56
CA VAL A 7 2.65 13.95 5.79
C VAL A 7 1.99 14.88 6.80
N PRO A 8 2.51 16.11 7.03
CA PRO A 8 1.85 17.03 7.94
C PRO A 8 0.46 17.34 7.36
N VAL A 9 -0.58 17.14 8.15
CA VAL A 9 -1.91 17.66 7.82
C VAL A 9 -1.80 19.17 7.96
N PRO A 10 -1.97 19.97 6.90
CA PRO A 10 -1.89 21.42 6.99
C PRO A 10 -2.94 21.96 7.95
N ALA A 11 -2.66 23.08 8.65
CA ALA A 11 -3.60 23.76 9.56
C ALA A 11 -4.87 24.33 8.85
N GLU A 12 -4.90 24.37 7.52
CA GLU A 12 -6.08 24.66 6.68
C GLU A 12 -7.00 23.44 6.51
N ALA A 13 -6.91 22.47 7.41
CA ALA A 13 -7.44 21.13 7.29
C ALA A 13 -8.98 21.02 7.43
N GLU A 14 -9.72 22.06 7.77
CA GLU A 14 -11.17 21.86 7.96
C GLU A 14 -11.93 21.73 6.63
N GLU A 15 -11.55 22.43 5.58
CA GLU A 15 -12.13 22.22 4.23
C GLU A 15 -11.48 21.01 3.49
N LYS A 16 -10.18 20.74 3.71
CA LYS A 16 -9.49 19.55 3.15
C LYS A 16 -9.86 18.24 3.85
N LYS A 17 -10.55 18.24 4.99
CA LYS A 17 -11.04 17.02 5.66
C LYS A 17 -11.97 16.15 4.81
N LEU A 18 -12.54 16.67 3.73
CA LEU A 18 -13.39 15.94 2.80
C LEU A 18 -12.64 15.37 1.59
N GLN A 19 -11.40 15.79 1.33
CA GLN A 19 -10.64 15.30 0.19
C GLN A 19 -10.01 13.95 0.49
N ARG A 20 -10.42 12.92 -0.27
CA ARG A 20 -9.88 11.56 -0.16
C ARG A 20 -8.49 11.49 -0.77
N GLN A 21 -7.61 10.72 -0.13
CA GLN A 21 -6.33 10.38 -0.73
C GLN A 21 -6.52 9.34 -1.83
N MET A 22 -5.81 9.52 -2.94
CA MET A 22 -5.62 8.53 -4.01
C MET A 22 -4.37 7.73 -3.72
N ILE A 23 -4.44 6.42 -3.84
CA ILE A 23 -3.35 5.51 -3.53
C ILE A 23 -3.04 4.64 -4.75
N GLY A 24 -1.76 4.65 -5.16
CA GLY A 24 -1.24 3.75 -6.19
C GLY A 24 -0.22 2.78 -5.60
N PHE A 25 -0.43 1.49 -5.81
CA PHE A 25 0.59 0.46 -5.60
C PHE A 25 1.07 -0.03 -6.96
N ASN A 26 2.34 0.16 -7.26
CA ASN A 26 2.93 -0.24 -8.54
C ASN A 26 4.05 -1.23 -8.30
N PHE A 27 3.93 -2.37 -8.94
CA PHE A 27 4.81 -3.52 -8.80
C PHE A 27 5.61 -3.68 -10.07
N PHE A 28 6.94 -3.67 -9.97
CA PHE A 28 7.83 -3.71 -11.11
C PHE A 28 8.70 -4.96 -11.11
N LYS A 29 8.95 -5.46 -12.30
CA LYS A 29 9.89 -6.55 -12.59
C LYS A 29 10.93 -6.06 -13.56
N ALA A 30 12.22 -6.21 -13.19
CA ALA A 30 13.32 -5.94 -14.11
C ALA A 30 13.43 -7.04 -15.17
N LEU A 31 13.55 -6.62 -16.43
CA LEU A 31 13.80 -7.51 -17.55
C LEU A 31 15.19 -8.15 -17.43
N PRO A 32 15.41 -9.38 -17.96
CA PRO A 32 16.72 -10.03 -17.93
C PRO A 32 17.85 -9.19 -18.58
N GLU A 33 17.51 -8.38 -19.57
CA GLU A 33 18.42 -7.47 -20.30
C GLU A 33 19.06 -6.44 -19.38
N TRP A 34 18.35 -5.99 -18.35
CA TRP A 34 18.84 -5.07 -17.34
C TRP A 34 20.18 -5.50 -16.75
N ARG A 35 20.29 -6.79 -16.38
CA ARG A 35 21.48 -7.33 -15.72
C ARG A 35 22.67 -7.51 -16.68
N ARG A 36 22.45 -7.41 -18.01
CA ARG A 36 23.48 -7.49 -19.04
C ARG A 36 24.12 -6.14 -19.34
N LEU A 37 23.52 -5.03 -18.88
CA LEU A 37 24.08 -3.70 -19.05
C LEU A 37 25.38 -3.53 -18.26
N PRO A 38 26.31 -2.68 -18.77
CA PRO A 38 27.48 -2.26 -18.00
C PRO A 38 27.10 -1.66 -16.66
N ALA A 39 27.91 -1.86 -15.62
CA ALA A 39 27.61 -1.38 -14.27
C ALA A 39 27.46 0.15 -14.22
N ALA A 40 28.23 0.91 -15.00
CA ALA A 40 28.15 2.35 -15.09
C ALA A 40 26.81 2.84 -15.65
N GLU A 41 26.28 2.16 -16.68
CA GLU A 41 24.96 2.48 -17.23
C GLU A 41 23.85 2.18 -16.22
N ARG A 42 23.91 1.01 -15.57
CA ARG A 42 22.93 0.67 -14.51
C ARG A 42 22.93 1.70 -13.38
N ALA A 43 24.11 2.17 -12.96
CA ALA A 43 24.23 3.20 -11.93
C ALA A 43 23.58 4.52 -12.36
N LEU A 44 23.84 4.96 -13.59
CA LEU A 44 23.23 6.18 -14.16
C LEU A 44 21.71 6.05 -14.26
N TYR A 45 21.20 4.94 -14.78
CA TYR A 45 19.77 4.74 -14.99
C TYR A 45 19.00 4.63 -13.65
N LYS A 46 19.60 3.97 -12.64
CA LYS A 46 19.07 3.95 -11.28
C LYS A 46 19.00 5.36 -10.69
N SER A 47 20.05 6.17 -10.88
CA SER A 47 20.07 7.56 -10.40
C SER A 47 18.95 8.39 -11.02
N GLN A 48 18.73 8.29 -12.33
CA GLN A 48 17.64 9.01 -13.03
C GLN A 48 16.26 8.63 -12.47
N PHE A 49 16.02 7.35 -12.25
CA PHE A 49 14.76 6.86 -11.70
C PHE A 49 14.55 7.31 -10.25
N ALA A 50 15.61 7.26 -9.42
CA ALA A 50 15.56 7.74 -8.04
C ALA A 50 15.26 9.24 -7.95
N GLU A 51 15.82 10.05 -8.86
CA GLU A 51 15.56 11.49 -8.93
C GLU A 51 14.10 11.81 -9.22
N VAL A 52 13.43 11.02 -10.09
CA VAL A 52 11.99 11.18 -10.30
C VAL A 52 11.22 10.90 -9.02
N ILE A 53 11.52 9.80 -8.30
CA ILE A 53 10.85 9.47 -7.04
C ILE A 53 11.04 10.60 -6.03
N LYS A 54 12.26 11.12 -5.88
CA LYS A 54 12.57 12.22 -4.94
C LYS A 54 11.83 13.50 -5.28
N ARG A 55 11.82 13.90 -6.56
CA ARG A 55 11.16 15.12 -7.02
C ARG A 55 9.67 15.10 -6.74
N TRP A 56 9.02 13.93 -6.86
CA TRP A 56 7.61 13.73 -6.59
C TRP A 56 7.30 13.48 -5.11
N ASN A 57 8.29 13.27 -4.25
CA ASN A 57 8.07 13.12 -2.81
C ASN A 57 7.97 14.49 -2.14
N LYS A 58 6.79 15.09 -2.18
CA LYS A 58 6.50 16.44 -1.73
C LYS A 58 5.60 16.43 -0.48
N PRO A 59 6.07 16.95 0.65
CA PRO A 59 5.25 17.02 1.86
C PRO A 59 3.90 17.70 1.62
N GLY A 60 2.81 17.03 2.03
CA GLY A 60 1.44 17.53 1.87
C GLY A 60 0.82 17.32 0.48
N GLU A 61 1.59 16.99 -0.55
CA GLU A 61 1.11 16.73 -1.90
C GLU A 61 1.17 15.25 -2.25
N MET A 62 2.37 14.66 -2.22
CA MET A 62 2.59 13.24 -2.54
C MET A 62 3.65 12.64 -1.62
N LEU A 63 3.34 11.45 -1.09
CA LEU A 63 4.26 10.59 -0.37
C LEU A 63 4.56 9.35 -1.20
N ASN A 64 5.84 9.06 -1.40
CA ASN A 64 6.33 7.88 -2.11
C ASN A 64 7.13 7.00 -1.16
N LEU A 65 6.69 5.76 -1.00
CA LEU A 65 7.37 4.75 -0.21
C LEU A 65 7.87 3.63 -1.12
N SER A 66 9.11 3.22 -0.90
CA SER A 66 9.83 2.26 -1.74
C SER A 66 10.10 0.96 -1.00
N TYR A 67 9.89 -0.16 -1.69
CA TYR A 67 10.06 -1.49 -1.11
C TYR A 67 10.71 -2.45 -2.10
N SER A 68 11.54 -3.37 -1.60
CA SER A 68 12.10 -4.48 -2.38
C SER A 68 11.34 -5.78 -2.10
N THR A 69 11.16 -6.57 -3.15
CA THR A 69 10.67 -7.96 -3.11
C THR A 69 11.69 -8.94 -3.64
N VAL A 70 12.90 -8.48 -3.98
CA VAL A 70 13.98 -9.32 -4.51
C VAL A 70 14.27 -10.46 -3.54
N GLY A 71 14.23 -11.70 -4.05
CA GLY A 71 14.41 -12.91 -3.27
C GLY A 71 13.17 -13.39 -2.51
N LEU A 72 12.08 -12.61 -2.49
CA LEU A 72 10.82 -12.95 -1.83
C LEU A 72 9.74 -13.37 -2.84
N ARG A 73 9.75 -12.76 -4.03
CA ARG A 73 8.84 -13.08 -5.13
C ARG A 73 9.58 -13.28 -6.43
N GLY A 74 9.07 -14.20 -7.28
CA GLY A 74 9.64 -14.44 -8.60
C GLY A 74 9.17 -13.47 -9.68
N ASP A 75 8.00 -12.90 -9.51
CA ASP A 75 7.28 -12.08 -10.49
C ASP A 75 7.39 -10.55 -10.25
N VAL A 76 7.95 -10.11 -9.11
CA VAL A 76 8.12 -8.70 -8.75
C VAL A 76 9.48 -8.51 -8.08
N ASP A 77 10.17 -7.41 -8.37
CA ASP A 77 11.45 -7.05 -7.76
C ASP A 77 11.34 -5.81 -6.85
N MET A 78 10.46 -4.87 -7.17
CA MET A 78 10.27 -3.65 -6.38
C MET A 78 8.83 -3.15 -6.42
N VAL A 79 8.46 -2.40 -5.39
CA VAL A 79 7.13 -1.80 -5.23
C VAL A 79 7.26 -0.34 -4.84
N LEU A 80 6.45 0.51 -5.48
CA LEU A 80 6.19 1.88 -5.05
C LEU A 80 4.79 1.97 -4.47
N TRP A 81 4.67 2.47 -3.25
CA TRP A 81 3.41 2.87 -2.63
C TRP A 81 3.31 4.39 -2.67
N ARG A 82 2.39 4.90 -3.46
CA ARG A 82 2.22 6.33 -3.72
C ARG A 82 0.90 6.81 -3.14
N ILE A 83 0.94 7.92 -2.41
CA ILE A 83 -0.21 8.50 -1.72
C ILE A 83 -0.27 9.98 -2.08
N CYS A 84 -1.34 10.44 -2.69
CA CYS A 84 -1.55 11.83 -3.09
C CYS A 84 -3.04 12.19 -3.07
N TYR A 85 -3.42 13.30 -3.68
CA TYR A 85 -4.81 13.75 -3.76
C TYR A 85 -5.34 13.84 -5.20
N SER A 86 -4.52 13.49 -6.21
CA SER A 86 -4.85 13.59 -7.63
C SER A 86 -4.48 12.30 -8.38
N VAL A 87 -5.40 11.80 -9.20
CA VAL A 87 -5.12 10.70 -10.15
C VAL A 87 -4.15 11.17 -11.23
N ASP A 88 -4.25 12.43 -11.62
CA ASP A 88 -3.38 13.03 -12.65
C ASP A 88 -1.93 13.03 -12.19
N ASP A 89 -1.66 13.32 -10.89
CA ASP A 89 -0.31 13.26 -10.31
C ASP A 89 0.24 11.83 -10.31
N LEU A 90 -0.60 10.82 -10.00
CA LEU A 90 -0.19 9.41 -10.11
C LEU A 90 0.18 9.05 -11.55
N ASN A 91 -0.62 9.51 -12.52
CA ASN A 91 -0.37 9.27 -13.95
C ASN A 91 0.90 9.98 -14.42
N GLN A 92 1.03 11.27 -14.11
CA GLN A 92 2.19 12.07 -14.53
C GLN A 92 3.49 11.52 -13.96
N MET A 93 3.54 11.21 -12.66
CA MET A 93 4.72 10.61 -12.05
C MET A 93 5.10 9.29 -12.71
N MET A 94 4.11 8.42 -12.99
CA MET A 94 4.38 7.14 -13.64
C MET A 94 4.91 7.35 -15.06
N SER A 95 4.34 8.29 -15.81
CA SER A 95 4.81 8.65 -17.15
C SER A 95 6.29 9.08 -17.13
N GLU A 96 6.68 9.90 -16.15
CA GLU A 96 8.07 10.33 -15.98
C GLU A 96 9.00 9.18 -15.58
N LEU A 97 8.56 8.27 -14.70
CA LEU A 97 9.33 7.07 -14.33
C LEU A 97 9.59 6.16 -15.54
N MET A 98 8.55 5.90 -16.32
CA MET A 98 8.65 5.04 -17.50
C MET A 98 9.43 5.69 -18.65
N ALA A 99 9.53 7.03 -18.69
CA ALA A 99 10.37 7.75 -19.63
C ALA A 99 11.87 7.72 -19.29
N THR A 100 12.26 7.29 -18.07
CA THR A 100 13.68 7.12 -17.74
C THR A 100 14.27 5.92 -18.46
N SER A 101 15.62 5.88 -18.59
CA SER A 101 16.30 4.75 -19.20
C SER A 101 16.04 3.44 -18.46
N LEU A 102 15.93 3.45 -17.11
CA LEU A 102 15.54 2.25 -16.35
C LEU A 102 14.11 1.83 -16.67
N GLY A 103 13.19 2.77 -16.88
CA GLY A 103 11.79 2.47 -17.23
C GLY A 103 11.66 1.53 -18.44
N GLY A 104 12.57 1.67 -19.43
CA GLY A 104 12.62 0.78 -20.60
C GLY A 104 13.02 -0.67 -20.29
N TYR A 105 13.55 -0.95 -19.10
CA TYR A 105 13.92 -2.30 -18.62
C TYR A 105 12.97 -2.82 -17.54
N LEU A 106 11.84 -2.20 -17.34
CA LEU A 106 10.85 -2.62 -16.35
C LEU A 106 9.55 -3.05 -17.01
N THR A 107 8.97 -4.13 -16.50
CA THR A 107 7.56 -4.43 -16.67
C THR A 107 6.79 -4.12 -15.39
N GLN A 108 5.50 -3.91 -15.51
CA GLN A 108 4.61 -3.67 -14.37
C GLN A 108 3.54 -4.78 -14.32
N PRO A 109 3.88 -5.96 -13.73
CA PRO A 109 2.97 -7.11 -13.74
C PRO A 109 1.72 -6.89 -12.90
N TYR A 110 1.76 -5.99 -11.92
CA TYR A 110 0.61 -5.61 -11.10
C TYR A 110 0.59 -4.12 -10.84
N SER A 111 -0.60 -3.57 -10.77
CA SER A 111 -0.85 -2.21 -10.27
C SER A 111 -2.22 -2.20 -9.58
N TYR A 112 -2.33 -1.47 -8.46
CA TYR A 112 -3.59 -1.29 -7.77
C TYR A 112 -3.83 0.20 -7.53
N LEU A 113 -5.02 0.65 -7.93
CA LEU A 113 -5.52 1.99 -7.66
C LEU A 113 -6.62 1.92 -6.61
N SER A 114 -6.53 2.76 -5.61
CA SER A 114 -7.51 2.82 -4.53
C SER A 114 -7.61 4.22 -3.94
N MET A 115 -8.56 4.43 -3.04
CA MET A 115 -8.71 5.70 -2.32
C MET A 115 -9.08 5.48 -0.86
N THR A 116 -8.81 6.47 -0.02
CA THR A 116 -9.28 6.44 1.36
C THR A 116 -10.78 6.64 1.43
N LYS A 117 -11.41 5.94 2.38
CA LYS A 117 -12.82 6.10 2.72
C LYS A 117 -13.00 5.72 4.18
N ARG A 118 -13.82 6.47 4.92
CA ARG A 118 -14.15 6.10 6.30
C ARG A 118 -14.92 4.79 6.30
N SER A 119 -14.49 3.83 7.13
CA SER A 119 -15.18 2.56 7.30
C SER A 119 -16.52 2.77 7.99
N GLN A 120 -17.56 2.10 7.50
CA GLN A 120 -18.90 2.13 8.11
C GLN A 120 -19.01 1.25 9.38
N TYR A 121 -18.05 0.32 9.58
CA TYR A 121 -18.03 -0.65 10.69
C TYR A 121 -17.29 -0.15 11.94
N LEU A 122 -16.73 1.03 11.89
CA LEU A 122 -15.89 1.59 12.95
C LEU A 122 -16.58 2.69 13.76
N ILE A 123 -17.89 2.84 13.60
CA ILE A 123 -18.71 3.79 14.37
C ILE A 123 -18.80 3.23 15.79
N GLY A 124 -18.21 3.94 16.77
CA GLY A 124 -18.19 3.54 18.18
C GLY A 124 -16.88 2.89 18.67
N HIS A 125 -15.93 2.60 17.79
CA HIS A 125 -14.61 2.10 18.16
C HIS A 125 -13.55 3.23 18.02
N GLU A 126 -13.61 4.23 18.89
CA GLU A 126 -12.57 5.25 19.00
C GLU A 126 -11.51 4.75 19.98
N HIS A 127 -10.29 4.56 19.49
CA HIS A 127 -9.15 4.24 20.32
C HIS A 127 -8.23 5.45 20.45
N GLU A 128 -7.80 5.71 21.68
CA GLU A 128 -6.82 6.74 21.99
C GLU A 128 -5.55 6.51 21.15
N GLY A 129 -5.16 7.49 20.32
CA GLY A 129 -4.01 7.41 19.41
C GLY A 129 -4.32 6.91 17.98
N GLN A 130 -5.55 6.46 17.66
CA GLN A 130 -5.98 6.09 16.30
C GLN A 130 -7.12 6.98 15.74
N ALA A 131 -7.54 7.96 16.49
CA ALA A 131 -8.80 8.67 16.32
C ALA A 131 -9.07 9.28 14.94
N ASP A 132 -8.06 9.68 14.19
CA ASP A 132 -8.28 10.38 12.91
C ASP A 132 -7.75 9.65 11.67
N SER A 133 -7.19 8.45 11.82
CA SER A 133 -6.52 7.77 10.71
C SER A 133 -7.47 7.15 9.67
N ARG A 134 -8.77 7.16 9.92
CA ARG A 134 -9.76 6.37 9.14
C ARG A 134 -10.35 7.08 7.92
N GLY A 135 -10.17 8.38 7.83
CA GLY A 135 -10.42 9.16 6.60
C GLY A 135 -9.15 9.44 5.82
N PHE A 136 -7.98 9.24 6.47
CA PHE A 136 -6.65 9.48 5.94
C PHE A 136 -5.76 8.29 6.23
N LEU A 137 -4.95 7.94 5.24
CA LEU A 137 -3.92 6.94 5.38
C LEU A 137 -2.63 7.63 5.84
N ARG A 138 -2.06 7.13 6.92
CA ARG A 138 -0.76 7.56 7.46
C ARG A 138 0.13 6.32 7.57
N PRO A 139 1.02 6.08 6.60
CA PRO A 139 1.98 4.99 6.68
C PRO A 139 2.81 5.05 7.97
N GLY A 140 3.14 3.89 8.50
CA GLY A 140 4.07 3.78 9.61
C GLY A 140 5.52 3.83 9.16
N SER A 141 6.41 3.40 10.07
CA SER A 141 7.85 3.29 9.82
C SER A 141 8.34 1.84 9.87
N GLN A 142 7.42 0.88 9.86
CA GLN A 142 7.73 -0.55 9.98
C GLN A 142 8.57 -1.03 8.80
N LYS A 143 9.38 -2.06 9.07
CA LYS A 143 10.32 -2.63 8.10
C LYS A 143 9.63 -3.40 7.00
N TYR A 144 8.54 -4.09 7.32
CA TYR A 144 7.83 -4.95 6.37
C TYR A 144 6.45 -4.38 6.07
N ILE A 145 6.00 -4.60 4.82
CA ILE A 145 4.62 -4.40 4.41
C ILE A 145 4.13 -5.64 3.67
N PHE A 146 2.88 -6.02 3.94
CA PHE A 146 2.17 -7.12 3.30
C PHE A 146 1.00 -6.53 2.53
N ILE A 147 1.05 -6.59 1.19
CA ILE A 147 0.07 -5.93 0.31
C ILE A 147 -0.69 -7.00 -0.47
N TYR A 148 -2.00 -6.89 -0.51
CA TYR A 148 -2.83 -7.73 -1.38
C TYR A 148 -4.15 -7.04 -1.77
N PRO A 149 -4.68 -7.36 -2.97
CA PRO A 149 -6.02 -6.99 -3.36
C PRO A 149 -7.02 -7.90 -2.64
N PHE A 150 -8.22 -7.38 -2.37
CA PHE A 150 -9.22 -8.11 -1.62
C PHE A 150 -10.62 -7.92 -2.22
N TRP A 151 -11.38 -9.00 -2.26
CA TRP A 151 -12.78 -9.02 -2.71
C TRP A 151 -13.64 -9.79 -1.72
N ASN A 152 -14.83 -9.29 -1.45
CA ASN A 152 -15.90 -10.04 -0.81
C ASN A 152 -16.77 -10.74 -1.86
N THR A 153 -17.48 -11.77 -1.42
CA THR A 153 -18.58 -12.36 -2.22
C THR A 153 -19.74 -11.36 -2.33
N ARG A 154 -20.58 -11.48 -3.38
CA ARG A 154 -21.80 -10.65 -3.48
C ARG A 154 -22.76 -10.90 -2.32
N ALA A 155 -22.75 -12.11 -1.73
CA ALA A 155 -23.56 -12.46 -0.57
C ALA A 155 -23.26 -11.56 0.64
N TRP A 156 -22.00 -11.12 0.84
CA TRP A 156 -21.63 -10.16 1.87
C TRP A 156 -22.47 -8.88 1.81
N TYR A 157 -22.63 -8.32 0.63
CA TYR A 157 -23.32 -7.05 0.43
C TYR A 157 -24.83 -7.15 0.53
N LEU A 158 -25.37 -8.35 0.41
CA LEU A 158 -26.80 -8.66 0.56
C LEU A 158 -27.20 -8.89 2.03
N LEU A 159 -26.23 -9.07 2.93
CA LEU A 159 -26.52 -9.16 4.36
C LEU A 159 -27.04 -7.83 4.89
N PRO A 160 -27.98 -7.86 5.87
CA PRO A 160 -28.36 -6.68 6.65
C PRO A 160 -27.11 -6.02 7.27
N ILE A 161 -27.16 -4.71 7.45
CA ILE A 161 -26.00 -3.96 7.98
C ILE A 161 -25.65 -4.40 9.41
N GLU A 162 -26.63 -4.76 10.21
CA GLU A 162 -26.48 -5.23 11.58
C GLU A 162 -25.69 -6.56 11.61
N GLU A 163 -25.98 -7.46 10.67
CA GLU A 163 -25.27 -8.74 10.58
C GLU A 163 -23.82 -8.53 10.10
N ARG A 164 -23.62 -7.66 9.11
CA ARG A 164 -22.24 -7.30 8.69
C ARG A 164 -21.47 -6.65 9.83
N GLN A 165 -22.12 -5.82 10.65
CA GLN A 165 -21.51 -5.21 11.81
C GLN A 165 -21.08 -6.27 12.83
N ARG A 166 -21.98 -7.22 13.18
CA ARG A 166 -21.68 -8.33 14.10
C ARG A 166 -20.44 -9.13 13.65
N LEU A 167 -20.40 -9.49 12.38
CA LEU A 167 -19.29 -10.24 11.78
C LEU A 167 -17.99 -9.43 11.80
N MET A 168 -18.08 -8.12 11.54
CA MET A 168 -16.91 -7.24 11.59
C MET A 168 -16.44 -6.95 13.01
N ASP A 169 -17.31 -6.95 14.01
CA ASP A 169 -16.93 -6.80 15.42
C ASP A 169 -16.02 -7.96 15.87
N GLU A 170 -16.35 -9.18 15.47
CA GLU A 170 -15.48 -10.36 15.69
C GLU A 170 -14.13 -10.18 15.00
N HIS A 171 -14.14 -9.82 13.72
CA HIS A 171 -12.94 -9.60 12.90
C HIS A 171 -12.03 -8.51 13.50
N ILE A 172 -12.63 -7.38 13.94
CA ILE A 172 -11.91 -6.26 14.55
C ILE A 172 -11.32 -6.68 15.90
N ARG A 173 -12.08 -7.43 16.72
CA ARG A 173 -11.61 -7.97 18.00
C ARG A 173 -10.36 -8.84 17.83
N VAL A 174 -10.34 -9.72 16.82
CA VAL A 174 -9.15 -10.51 16.49
C VAL A 174 -7.99 -9.59 16.07
N GLY A 175 -8.25 -8.60 15.23
CA GLY A 175 -7.22 -7.62 14.83
C GLY A 175 -6.55 -6.92 16.02
N HIS A 176 -7.30 -6.60 17.06
CA HIS A 176 -6.78 -5.95 18.27
C HIS A 176 -5.84 -6.83 19.13
N LEU A 177 -5.83 -8.15 18.91
CA LEU A 177 -4.87 -9.04 19.58
C LEU A 177 -3.44 -8.86 19.05
N TYR A 178 -3.29 -8.20 17.89
CA TYR A 178 -2.01 -7.99 17.19
C TYR A 178 -1.64 -6.51 17.07
N PRO A 179 -1.40 -5.78 18.18
CA PRO A 179 -1.17 -4.32 18.16
C PRO A 179 0.12 -3.91 17.42
N ARG A 180 1.04 -4.85 17.16
CA ARG A 180 2.27 -4.63 16.39
C ARG A 180 2.06 -4.70 14.87
N VAL A 181 0.86 -5.04 14.42
CA VAL A 181 0.46 -5.06 13.01
C VAL A 181 -0.46 -3.88 12.72
N LYS A 182 0.02 -2.95 11.92
CA LYS A 182 -0.75 -1.76 11.51
C LYS A 182 -1.49 -2.03 10.21
N LEU A 183 -2.81 -1.87 10.23
CA LEU A 183 -3.65 -2.05 9.06
C LEU A 183 -3.88 -0.74 8.32
N ASN A 184 -3.72 -0.79 6.99
CA ASN A 184 -4.12 0.26 6.06
C ASN A 184 -5.05 -0.36 5.00
N THR A 185 -6.35 -0.12 5.09
CA THR A 185 -7.34 -0.57 4.10
C THR A 185 -7.78 0.59 3.24
N THR A 186 -7.75 0.41 1.93
CA THR A 186 -8.19 1.40 0.94
C THR A 186 -9.21 0.78 -0.01
N TYR A 187 -10.05 1.61 -0.64
CA TYR A 187 -11.24 1.24 -1.38
C TYR A 187 -11.04 1.45 -2.87
N SER A 188 -11.40 0.45 -3.69
CA SER A 188 -11.21 0.48 -5.14
C SER A 188 -12.50 0.31 -5.95
N PHE A 189 -13.64 0.20 -5.29
CA PHE A 189 -14.93 -0.05 -5.96
C PHE A 189 -15.16 0.84 -7.18
N GLY A 190 -15.18 0.23 -8.38
CA GLY A 190 -15.46 0.91 -9.64
C GLY A 190 -14.32 1.76 -10.20
N ILE A 191 -13.18 1.86 -9.50
CA ILE A 191 -11.99 2.57 -10.02
C ILE A 191 -10.84 1.60 -10.36
N ASP A 192 -10.94 0.35 -9.92
CA ASP A 192 -10.03 -0.74 -10.26
C ASP A 192 -10.79 -2.07 -10.14
N ASP A 193 -10.14 -3.19 -10.47
CA ASP A 193 -10.77 -4.53 -10.52
C ASP A 193 -11.12 -5.07 -9.13
N GLN A 194 -10.26 -4.82 -8.11
CA GLN A 194 -10.49 -5.25 -6.73
C GLN A 194 -11.47 -4.30 -6.00
N GLU A 195 -12.02 -4.76 -4.90
CA GLU A 195 -12.89 -3.94 -4.04
C GLU A 195 -12.07 -3.14 -3.02
N PHE A 196 -10.96 -3.75 -2.54
CA PHE A 196 -10.05 -3.13 -1.58
C PHE A 196 -8.60 -3.43 -1.93
N VAL A 197 -7.71 -2.58 -1.49
CA VAL A 197 -6.29 -2.92 -1.30
C VAL A 197 -6.00 -2.87 0.18
N VAL A 198 -5.47 -3.96 0.70
CA VAL A 198 -5.09 -4.11 2.10
C VAL A 198 -3.57 -4.09 2.20
N ALA A 199 -3.05 -3.27 3.10
CA ALA A 199 -1.62 -3.13 3.32
C ALA A 199 -1.34 -3.16 4.83
N PHE A 200 -0.73 -4.24 5.31
CA PHE A 200 -0.35 -4.39 6.72
C PHE A 200 1.13 -4.07 6.90
N GLU A 201 1.44 -3.24 7.88
CA GLU A 201 2.81 -2.91 8.23
C GLU A 201 3.18 -3.55 9.57
N SER A 202 4.35 -4.21 9.66
CA SER A 202 4.89 -4.74 10.90
C SER A 202 6.41 -4.87 10.84
N ASN A 203 7.05 -4.90 12.02
CA ASN A 203 8.44 -5.32 12.17
C ASN A 203 8.56 -6.84 12.46
N PHE A 204 7.43 -7.51 12.64
CA PHE A 204 7.29 -8.90 13.11
C PHE A 204 6.42 -9.69 12.13
N PRO A 205 7.02 -10.33 11.10
CA PRO A 205 6.27 -11.11 10.12
C PRO A 205 5.46 -12.26 10.74
N GLU A 206 5.95 -12.83 11.86
CA GLU A 206 5.27 -13.88 12.62
C GLU A 206 3.90 -13.43 13.11
N ASP A 207 3.79 -12.20 13.65
CA ASP A 207 2.50 -11.64 14.09
C ASP A 207 1.49 -11.54 12.93
N PHE A 208 1.98 -11.24 11.73
CA PHE A 208 1.12 -11.15 10.56
C PHE A 208 0.60 -12.53 10.11
N VAL A 209 1.44 -13.56 10.20
CA VAL A 209 1.04 -14.95 9.91
C VAL A 209 -0.04 -15.39 10.90
N ASP A 210 0.18 -15.18 12.19
CA ASP A 210 -0.76 -15.57 13.25
C ASP A 210 -2.08 -14.79 13.14
N LEU A 211 -2.00 -13.48 12.87
CA LEU A 211 -3.17 -12.62 12.64
C LEU A 211 -4.01 -13.16 11.47
N VAL A 212 -3.39 -13.39 10.30
CA VAL A 212 -4.13 -13.84 9.12
C VAL A 212 -4.75 -15.22 9.34
N GLN A 213 -4.04 -16.13 10.02
CA GLN A 213 -4.58 -17.43 10.38
C GLN A 213 -5.84 -17.27 11.23
N GLN A 214 -5.79 -16.48 12.30
CA GLN A 214 -6.94 -16.27 13.19
C GLN A 214 -8.09 -15.52 12.49
N LEU A 215 -7.79 -14.55 11.61
CA LEU A 215 -8.83 -13.88 10.82
C LEU A 215 -9.57 -14.85 9.89
N ARG A 216 -8.91 -15.88 9.37
CA ARG A 216 -9.53 -16.93 8.54
C ARG A 216 -10.43 -17.85 9.35
N GLU A 217 -10.30 -17.92 10.66
CA GLU A 217 -11.15 -18.67 11.57
C GLU A 217 -12.43 -17.91 11.96
N THR A 218 -12.52 -16.59 11.65
CA THR A 218 -13.72 -15.79 11.92
C THR A 218 -14.84 -16.06 10.91
N GLU A 219 -16.09 -15.88 11.32
CA GLU A 219 -17.25 -16.05 10.45
C GLU A 219 -17.22 -15.13 9.21
N ALA A 220 -16.66 -13.91 9.35
CA ALA A 220 -16.53 -12.96 8.25
C ALA A 220 -15.69 -13.52 7.08
N SER A 221 -14.74 -14.43 7.36
CA SER A 221 -13.87 -15.02 6.34
C SER A 221 -14.61 -15.86 5.33
N ALA A 222 -15.77 -16.43 5.67
CA ALA A 222 -16.63 -17.19 4.75
C ALA A 222 -17.14 -16.35 3.57
N TYR A 223 -17.11 -15.02 3.70
CA TYR A 223 -17.51 -14.09 2.65
C TYR A 223 -16.33 -13.55 1.84
N THR A 224 -15.10 -13.97 2.10
CA THR A 224 -13.95 -13.63 1.28
C THR A 224 -14.02 -14.38 -0.05
N LEU A 225 -14.05 -13.65 -1.17
CA LEU A 225 -14.01 -14.24 -2.50
C LEU A 225 -12.56 -14.49 -2.93
N LYS A 226 -11.67 -13.52 -2.71
CA LYS A 226 -10.28 -13.57 -3.13
C LYS A 226 -9.43 -12.56 -2.32
N ASP A 227 -8.22 -12.98 -1.95
CA ASP A 227 -7.23 -12.18 -1.20
C ASP A 227 -5.80 -12.40 -1.70
N THR A 228 -5.65 -12.67 -3.01
CA THR A 228 -4.37 -12.97 -3.65
C THR A 228 -4.19 -12.20 -4.95
N PRO A 229 -2.93 -11.95 -5.40
CA PRO A 229 -1.65 -12.35 -4.80
C PRO A 229 -1.26 -11.52 -3.58
N ILE A 230 -0.51 -12.13 -2.64
CA ILE A 230 0.03 -11.47 -1.45
C ILE A 230 1.50 -11.13 -1.69
N PHE A 231 1.91 -9.89 -1.41
CA PHE A 231 3.27 -9.39 -1.58
C PHE A 231 3.87 -9.03 -0.23
N THR A 232 4.90 -9.79 0.17
CA THR A 232 5.76 -9.43 1.30
C THR A 232 6.89 -8.56 0.79
N CYS A 233 7.02 -7.34 1.33
CA CYS A 233 7.94 -6.34 0.83
C CYS A 233 8.78 -5.76 1.99
N ILE A 234 10.04 -5.43 1.70
CA ILE A 234 10.97 -4.83 2.66
C ILE A 234 11.14 -3.35 2.32
N ARG A 235 10.86 -2.49 3.30
CA ARG A 235 11.01 -1.05 3.17
C ARG A 235 12.47 -0.66 2.99
N MET A 236 12.73 0.23 2.06
CA MET A 236 14.06 0.73 1.72
C MET A 236 13.96 2.17 1.21
N THR A 237 15.07 2.90 1.22
CA THR A 237 15.17 4.13 0.41
C THR A 237 15.08 3.79 -1.08
N PRO A 238 14.72 4.76 -1.95
CA PRO A 238 14.72 4.52 -3.39
C PRO A 238 16.06 3.96 -3.91
N GLU A 239 17.18 4.50 -3.42
CA GLU A 239 18.52 4.06 -3.82
C GLU A 239 18.82 2.62 -3.38
N GLU A 240 18.49 2.27 -2.13
CA GLU A 240 18.67 0.91 -1.61
C GLU A 240 17.82 -0.10 -2.39
N MET A 241 16.55 0.25 -2.67
CA MET A 241 15.63 -0.57 -3.45
C MET A 241 16.18 -0.81 -4.86
N LEU A 242 16.61 0.25 -5.55
CA LEU A 242 17.16 0.17 -6.91
C LEU A 242 18.48 -0.62 -6.95
N ASN A 243 19.29 -0.54 -5.88
CA ASN A 243 20.54 -1.32 -5.77
C ASN A 243 20.29 -2.83 -5.61
N LYS A 244 19.08 -3.26 -5.19
CA LYS A 244 18.71 -4.68 -5.19
C LYS A 244 18.51 -5.26 -6.60
N LEU A 245 18.35 -4.42 -7.61
CA LEU A 245 18.22 -4.87 -9.00
C LEU A 245 19.55 -5.32 -9.64
N GLY A 246 20.67 -5.07 -8.97
CA GLY A 246 22.03 -5.40 -9.45
C GLY A 246 22.73 -4.24 -10.10
#